data_f17b8b93428af2a776b2d1dda456e377
#
_entry.id   f17b8b93428af2a776b2d1dda456e377
#
_cell.length_a   1.000
_cell.length_b   1.000
_cell.length_c   1.000
_cell.angle_alpha   90.00
_cell.angle_beta   90.00
_cell.angle_gamma   90.00
#
_symmetry.space_group_name_H-M   'P 1'
#
loop_
_entity.id
_entity.type
_entity.pdbx_description
1 polymer ?
#
loop_
_entity_poly.entity_id
_entity_poly.type
_entity_poly.pdbx_seq_one_letter_code
_entity_poly.pdbx_strand_id
1 'polypeptide(L)'
;MRFLAVSVIVIVFAASSVQALDMKSPGADWTEAYRTGELVIFTKDVETGRRIVATAEVSAPPQVVFNVVTDFDHYPDFMPYVKESRVLSRMGDSEVVTYARIAPPFVSERDYPLKVRMTRGIPMNGGVFKVEWTANPEAQPEIEGVVRVKLNEGSWLIEPLQGGRRTRLTYTLLTNPGGLIPVFVVNMSNTIAIPELFKAVALRSAEKAAAEK
;
A
#
# COMPACT_ATOMS: atom_id res chain seq x y z
N MET A 1 -61.83 2.73 5.30
CA MET A 1 -60.60 3.19 4.59
C MET A 1 -59.48 3.25 5.60
N ARG A 2 -58.56 2.28 5.54
CA ARG A 2 -57.38 2.23 6.42
C ARG A 2 -56.18 2.71 5.58
N PHE A 3 -55.58 3.83 5.95
CA PHE A 3 -54.37 4.34 5.36
C PHE A 3 -53.18 3.60 5.96
N LEU A 4 -52.44 2.81 5.16
CA LEU A 4 -51.13 2.27 5.50
C LEU A 4 -50.11 3.39 5.34
N ALA A 5 -49.46 3.79 6.45
CA ALA A 5 -48.29 4.65 6.42
C ALA A 5 -47.05 3.78 6.07
N VAL A 6 -46.47 4.05 4.94
CA VAL A 6 -45.19 3.47 4.54
C VAL A 6 -44.09 4.31 5.13
N SER A 7 -43.42 3.82 6.17
CA SER A 7 -42.23 4.47 6.73
C SER A 7 -41.04 4.17 5.82
N VAL A 8 -40.54 5.19 5.14
CA VAL A 8 -39.28 5.14 4.40
C VAL A 8 -38.13 5.29 5.39
N ILE A 9 -37.42 4.20 5.65
CA ILE A 9 -36.17 4.24 6.42
C ILE A 9 -35.06 4.77 5.49
N VAL A 10 -34.65 6.00 5.70
CA VAL A 10 -33.48 6.59 5.06
C VAL A 10 -32.25 6.07 5.81
N ILE A 11 -31.57 5.09 5.25
CA ILE A 11 -30.25 4.66 5.73
C ILE A 11 -29.23 5.70 5.29
N VAL A 12 -28.84 6.56 6.22
CA VAL A 12 -27.73 7.48 6.04
C VAL A 12 -26.44 6.67 6.13
N PHE A 13 -25.85 6.34 5.00
CA PHE A 13 -24.47 5.87 4.95
C PHE A 13 -23.58 7.04 5.39
N ALA A 14 -23.06 6.99 6.61
CA ALA A 14 -21.98 7.84 7.03
C ALA A 14 -20.75 7.47 6.20
N ALA A 15 -20.48 8.22 5.14
CA ALA A 15 -19.21 8.19 4.45
C ALA A 15 -18.14 8.66 5.44
N SER A 16 -17.40 7.73 6.02
CA SER A 16 -16.18 8.05 6.78
C SER A 16 -15.21 8.68 5.78
N SER A 17 -15.17 10.01 5.81
CA SER A 17 -14.12 10.76 5.10
C SER A 17 -12.80 10.37 5.73
N VAL A 18 -12.04 9.50 5.04
CA VAL A 18 -10.61 9.36 5.33
C VAL A 18 -10.01 10.73 5.03
N GLN A 19 -9.83 11.53 6.08
CA GLN A 19 -9.12 12.78 5.98
C GLN A 19 -7.73 12.46 5.41
N ALA A 20 -7.42 13.07 4.27
CA ALA A 20 -6.07 13.03 3.73
C ALA A 20 -5.14 13.53 4.84
N LEU A 21 -4.24 12.66 5.29
CA LEU A 21 -3.27 13.00 6.31
C LEU A 21 -2.42 14.16 5.78
N ASP A 22 -2.37 15.29 6.50
CA ASP A 22 -1.45 16.37 6.14
C ASP A 22 -0.02 15.85 6.33
N MET A 23 0.63 15.50 5.22
CA MET A 23 1.97 14.94 5.21
C MET A 23 3.06 15.92 5.64
N LYS A 24 2.72 17.20 5.84
CA LYS A 24 3.63 18.20 6.41
C LYS A 24 3.62 18.17 7.94
N SER A 25 2.51 17.69 8.54
CA SER A 25 2.37 17.54 9.99
C SER A 25 1.26 16.53 10.31
N PRO A 26 1.55 15.22 10.38
CA PRO A 26 0.54 14.19 10.55
C PRO A 26 -0.10 14.17 11.95
N GLY A 27 0.32 15.07 12.84
CA GLY A 27 -0.15 15.17 14.23
C GLY A 27 0.96 14.92 15.26
N ALA A 28 0.73 15.37 16.49
CA ALA A 28 1.76 15.38 17.56
C ALA A 28 2.20 13.98 18.03
N ASP A 29 1.45 12.95 17.68
CA ASP A 29 1.68 11.55 18.08
C ASP A 29 2.36 10.69 16.97
N TRP A 30 2.80 11.34 15.88
CA TRP A 30 3.61 10.73 14.83
C TRP A 30 5.07 11.14 14.97
N THR A 31 5.97 10.21 14.68
CA THR A 31 7.42 10.44 14.65
C THR A 31 7.88 10.45 13.20
N GLU A 32 8.60 11.50 12.80
CA GLU A 32 9.33 11.49 11.53
C GLU A 32 10.49 10.50 11.67
N ALA A 33 10.40 9.37 10.96
CA ALA A 33 11.38 8.29 11.04
C ALA A 33 12.48 8.42 9.97
N TYR A 34 12.19 9.11 8.86
CA TYR A 34 13.13 9.27 7.76
C TYR A 34 12.74 10.44 6.86
N ARG A 35 13.76 11.15 6.36
CA ARG A 35 13.58 12.17 5.31
C ARG A 35 14.82 12.23 4.42
N THR A 36 14.61 12.15 3.11
CA THR A 36 15.64 12.42 2.12
C THR A 36 15.01 12.88 0.81
N GLY A 37 15.51 14.00 0.25
CA GLY A 37 14.93 14.57 -0.96
C GLY A 37 13.41 14.75 -0.82
N GLU A 38 12.65 14.12 -1.70
CA GLU A 38 11.18 14.20 -1.73
C GLU A 38 10.49 13.11 -0.91
N LEU A 39 11.23 12.11 -0.37
CA LEU A 39 10.67 11.03 0.45
C LEU A 39 10.65 11.42 1.92
N VAL A 40 9.48 11.32 2.54
CA VAL A 40 9.27 11.50 3.98
C VAL A 40 8.51 10.30 4.52
N ILE A 41 8.95 9.78 5.67
CA ILE A 41 8.32 8.65 6.35
C ILE A 41 7.99 9.05 7.79
N PHE A 42 6.75 8.88 8.17
CA PHE A 42 6.26 9.02 9.53
C PHE A 42 5.81 7.67 10.07
N THR A 43 6.02 7.44 11.36
CA THR A 43 5.59 6.24 12.05
C THR A 43 4.86 6.56 13.34
N LYS A 44 3.97 5.65 13.75
CA LYS A 44 3.25 5.70 15.01
C LYS A 44 3.05 4.29 15.53
N ASP A 45 3.49 4.02 16.75
CA ASP A 45 3.19 2.75 17.41
C ASP A 45 1.75 2.78 17.93
N VAL A 46 1.04 1.67 17.73
CA VAL A 46 -0.32 1.43 18.23
C VAL A 46 -0.36 0.06 18.90
N GLU A 47 -1.37 -0.19 19.71
CA GLU A 47 -1.50 -1.43 20.49
C GLU A 47 -1.38 -2.70 19.62
N THR A 48 -1.95 -2.68 18.42
CA THR A 48 -1.98 -3.83 17.50
C THR A 48 -0.75 -3.97 16.61
N GLY A 49 0.13 -2.95 16.57
CA GLY A 49 1.29 -2.95 15.66
C GLY A 49 1.84 -1.55 15.43
N ARG A 50 2.29 -1.29 14.20
CA ARG A 50 2.85 0.00 13.80
C ARG A 50 2.13 0.55 12.59
N ARG A 51 1.78 1.83 12.65
CA ARG A 51 1.32 2.62 11.50
C ARG A 51 2.49 3.32 10.85
N ILE A 52 2.48 3.31 9.52
CA ILE A 52 3.48 3.97 8.68
C ILE A 52 2.74 4.79 7.64
N VAL A 53 3.24 5.98 7.38
CA VAL A 53 2.84 6.82 6.24
C VAL A 53 4.11 7.31 5.58
N ALA A 54 4.25 7.05 4.30
CA ALA A 54 5.37 7.52 3.50
C ALA A 54 4.85 8.23 2.25
N THR A 55 5.48 9.33 1.86
CA THR A 55 5.13 10.04 0.63
C THR A 55 6.37 10.44 -0.14
N ALA A 56 6.28 10.35 -1.47
CA ALA A 56 7.31 10.85 -2.38
C ALA A 56 6.69 11.32 -3.69
N GLU A 57 7.47 12.11 -4.47
CA GLU A 57 7.13 12.40 -5.85
C GLU A 57 7.86 11.42 -6.79
N VAL A 58 7.13 10.92 -7.78
CA VAL A 58 7.63 10.02 -8.82
C VAL A 58 7.56 10.72 -10.18
N SER A 59 8.67 10.69 -10.92
CA SER A 59 8.78 11.32 -12.25
C SER A 59 8.19 10.44 -13.35
N ALA A 60 6.92 10.04 -13.18
CA ALA A 60 6.13 9.28 -14.15
C ALA A 60 4.64 9.65 -14.02
N PRO A 61 3.84 9.46 -15.06
CA PRO A 61 2.39 9.65 -15.02
C PRO A 61 1.70 8.70 -14.02
N PRO A 62 0.58 9.12 -13.38
CA PRO A 62 -0.15 8.30 -12.40
C PRO A 62 -0.56 6.92 -12.91
N GLN A 63 -0.97 6.81 -14.18
CA GLN A 63 -1.34 5.53 -14.78
C GLN A 63 -0.15 4.55 -14.82
N VAL A 64 1.06 5.05 -15.16
CA VAL A 64 2.27 4.22 -15.19
C VAL A 64 2.62 3.74 -13.78
N VAL A 65 2.58 4.64 -12.78
CA VAL A 65 2.82 4.28 -11.37
C VAL A 65 1.79 3.26 -10.88
N PHE A 66 0.50 3.45 -11.22
CA PHE A 66 -0.55 2.49 -10.90
C PHE A 66 -0.27 1.11 -11.51
N ASN A 67 0.11 1.06 -12.79
CA ASN A 67 0.46 -0.19 -13.46
C ASN A 67 1.64 -0.89 -12.78
N VAL A 68 2.64 -0.16 -12.31
CA VAL A 68 3.80 -0.71 -11.60
C VAL A 68 3.41 -1.28 -10.22
N VAL A 69 2.64 -0.56 -9.41
CA VAL A 69 2.24 -1.04 -8.07
C VAL A 69 1.13 -2.10 -8.11
N THR A 70 0.58 -2.41 -9.28
CA THR A 70 -0.38 -3.51 -9.48
C THR A 70 0.17 -4.66 -10.33
N ASP A 71 1.45 -4.62 -10.69
CA ASP A 71 2.16 -5.66 -11.45
C ASP A 71 2.65 -6.78 -10.52
N PHE A 72 1.71 -7.37 -9.75
CA PHE A 72 1.98 -8.28 -8.64
C PHE A 72 2.83 -9.50 -9.04
N ASP A 73 2.61 -10.06 -10.22
CA ASP A 73 3.30 -11.28 -10.68
C ASP A 73 4.80 -11.01 -10.97
N HIS A 74 5.18 -9.75 -11.22
CA HIS A 74 6.56 -9.33 -11.49
C HIS A 74 7.27 -8.66 -10.31
N TYR A 75 6.66 -8.61 -9.12
CA TYR A 75 7.31 -8.03 -7.94
C TYR A 75 8.69 -8.62 -7.63
N PRO A 76 8.96 -9.94 -7.82
CA PRO A 76 10.30 -10.48 -7.61
C PRO A 76 11.38 -9.84 -8.48
N ASP A 77 11.03 -9.26 -9.63
CA ASP A 77 11.97 -8.67 -10.58
C ASP A 77 12.51 -7.31 -10.14
N PHE A 78 11.76 -6.58 -9.28
CA PHE A 78 12.11 -5.20 -8.95
C PHE A 78 11.81 -4.77 -7.50
N MET A 79 10.88 -5.40 -6.80
CA MET A 79 10.55 -5.03 -5.41
C MET A 79 11.60 -5.59 -4.44
N PRO A 80 12.06 -4.80 -3.45
CA PRO A 80 13.08 -5.24 -2.52
C PRO A 80 12.59 -6.43 -1.68
N TYR A 81 13.48 -7.40 -1.49
CA TYR A 81 13.29 -8.59 -0.66
C TYR A 81 12.19 -9.55 -1.10
N VAL A 82 11.45 -9.28 -2.17
CA VAL A 82 10.40 -10.18 -2.67
C VAL A 82 11.04 -11.38 -3.36
N LYS A 83 10.78 -12.58 -2.83
CA LYS A 83 11.21 -13.87 -3.42
C LYS A 83 10.16 -14.49 -4.31
N GLU A 84 8.90 -14.29 -3.95
CA GLU A 84 7.76 -14.85 -4.66
C GLU A 84 6.60 -13.86 -4.58
N SER A 85 5.91 -13.67 -5.68
CA SER A 85 4.66 -12.91 -5.72
C SER A 85 3.81 -13.41 -6.87
N ARG A 86 2.50 -13.55 -6.64
CA ARG A 86 1.55 -14.00 -7.66
C ARG A 86 0.12 -13.59 -7.32
N VAL A 87 -0.69 -13.51 -8.34
CA VAL A 87 -2.14 -13.40 -8.19
C VAL A 87 -2.73 -14.80 -7.98
N LEU A 88 -3.43 -15.01 -6.87
CA LEU A 88 -4.13 -16.28 -6.55
C LEU A 88 -5.50 -16.35 -7.23
N SER A 89 -6.23 -15.25 -7.22
CA SER A 89 -7.55 -15.15 -7.87
C SER A 89 -7.89 -13.72 -8.22
N ARG A 90 -8.79 -13.55 -9.19
CA ARG A 90 -9.34 -12.25 -9.61
C ARG A 90 -10.85 -12.25 -9.46
N MET A 91 -11.40 -11.16 -8.91
CA MET A 91 -12.84 -10.92 -8.76
C MET A 91 -13.20 -9.66 -9.55
N GLY A 92 -13.46 -9.84 -10.84
CA GLY A 92 -13.61 -8.73 -11.79
C GLY A 92 -12.31 -7.94 -11.99
N ASP A 93 -12.43 -6.67 -12.39
CA ASP A 93 -11.30 -5.81 -12.77
C ASP A 93 -10.73 -5.00 -11.59
N SER A 94 -11.41 -5.01 -10.45
CA SER A 94 -11.10 -4.14 -9.31
C SER A 94 -10.66 -4.85 -8.05
N GLU A 95 -10.81 -6.17 -7.97
CA GLU A 95 -10.41 -6.94 -6.78
C GLU A 95 -9.57 -8.16 -7.17
N VAL A 96 -8.50 -8.39 -6.41
CA VAL A 96 -7.66 -9.59 -6.55
C VAL A 96 -7.27 -10.12 -5.18
N VAL A 97 -6.99 -11.41 -5.11
CA VAL A 97 -6.28 -12.01 -4.00
C VAL A 97 -4.86 -12.29 -4.47
N THR A 98 -3.88 -11.80 -3.73
CA THR A 98 -2.46 -11.96 -4.04
C THR A 98 -1.76 -12.73 -2.93
N TYR A 99 -0.63 -13.29 -3.26
CA TYR A 99 0.32 -13.87 -2.32
C TYR A 99 1.70 -13.29 -2.60
N ALA A 100 2.40 -12.89 -1.55
CA ALA A 100 3.80 -12.53 -1.64
C ALA A 100 4.60 -13.15 -0.48
N ARG A 101 5.85 -13.54 -0.74
CA ARG A 101 6.83 -13.99 0.24
C ARG A 101 8.09 -13.15 0.12
N ILE A 102 8.53 -12.62 1.25
CA ILE A 102 9.71 -11.77 1.35
C ILE A 102 10.78 -12.42 2.23
N ALA A 103 12.04 -12.11 1.94
CA ALA A 103 13.22 -12.53 2.69
C ALA A 103 14.00 -11.31 3.17
N PRO A 104 13.53 -10.60 4.22
CA PRO A 104 14.28 -9.48 4.78
C PRO A 104 15.57 -9.98 5.44
N PRO A 105 16.64 -9.18 5.46
CA PRO A 105 17.87 -9.56 6.14
C PRO A 105 17.64 -9.70 7.66
N PHE A 106 18.38 -10.61 8.27
CA PHE A 106 18.45 -10.84 9.74
C PHE A 106 17.20 -11.40 10.42
N VAL A 107 16.13 -11.71 9.66
CA VAL A 107 14.90 -12.29 10.19
C VAL A 107 14.36 -13.38 9.26
N SER A 108 13.50 -14.24 9.79
CA SER A 108 12.86 -15.30 9.01
C SER A 108 12.06 -14.73 7.83
N GLU A 109 11.91 -15.52 6.78
CA GLU A 109 11.01 -15.19 5.67
C GLU A 109 9.59 -14.95 6.18
N ARG A 110 8.87 -14.08 5.50
CA ARG A 110 7.49 -13.73 5.82
C ARG A 110 6.62 -13.82 4.59
N ASP A 111 5.36 -14.21 4.81
CA ASP A 111 4.40 -14.23 3.72
C ASP A 111 3.12 -13.44 4.03
N TYR A 112 2.51 -12.97 2.94
CA TYR A 112 1.38 -12.05 2.93
C TYR A 112 0.36 -12.50 1.89
N PRO A 113 -0.59 -13.35 2.21
CA PRO A 113 -1.82 -13.45 1.41
C PRO A 113 -2.66 -12.20 1.67
N LEU A 114 -3.02 -11.47 0.62
CA LEU A 114 -3.74 -10.20 0.72
C LEU A 114 -4.97 -10.21 -0.18
N LYS A 115 -6.06 -9.64 0.31
CA LYS A 115 -7.16 -9.18 -0.53
C LYS A 115 -6.87 -7.74 -0.93
N VAL A 116 -6.82 -7.48 -2.23
CA VAL A 116 -6.47 -6.16 -2.80
C VAL A 116 -7.65 -5.62 -3.58
N ARG A 117 -7.97 -4.35 -3.34
CA ARG A 117 -8.95 -3.57 -4.11
C ARG A 117 -8.25 -2.45 -4.84
N MET A 118 -8.56 -2.30 -6.13
CA MET A 118 -7.99 -1.30 -7.01
C MET A 118 -9.06 -0.34 -7.49
N THR A 119 -8.90 0.95 -7.22
CA THR A 119 -9.73 2.02 -7.76
C THR A 119 -8.94 2.73 -8.86
N ARG A 120 -9.43 2.65 -10.10
CA ARG A 120 -8.83 3.34 -11.24
C ARG A 120 -9.30 4.78 -11.29
N GLY A 121 -8.39 5.68 -11.60
CA GLY A 121 -8.67 7.10 -11.71
C GLY A 121 -9.76 7.39 -12.75
N ILE A 122 -10.85 7.99 -12.30
CA ILE A 122 -11.85 8.53 -13.18
C ILE A 122 -11.38 9.95 -13.56
N PRO A 123 -11.46 10.36 -14.84
CA PRO A 123 -11.05 11.72 -15.27
C PRO A 123 -11.68 12.84 -14.45
N MET A 124 -12.92 12.66 -13.97
CA MET A 124 -13.63 13.59 -13.08
C MET A 124 -12.98 13.78 -11.70
N ASN A 125 -12.17 12.82 -11.24
CA ASN A 125 -11.42 12.88 -9.98
C ASN A 125 -9.95 13.30 -10.19
N GLY A 126 -9.62 13.92 -11.33
CA GLY A 126 -8.26 14.34 -11.64
C GLY A 126 -7.28 13.20 -11.93
N GLY A 127 -7.77 11.98 -12.16
CA GLY A 127 -6.92 10.82 -12.44
C GLY A 127 -6.26 10.22 -11.19
N VAL A 128 -6.87 10.38 -10.01
CA VAL A 128 -6.40 9.74 -8.76
C VAL A 128 -6.68 8.25 -8.79
N PHE A 129 -5.66 7.43 -8.51
CA PHE A 129 -5.77 5.98 -8.39
C PHE A 129 -5.53 5.57 -6.95
N LYS A 130 -6.13 4.45 -6.54
CA LYS A 130 -5.93 3.89 -5.21
C LYS A 130 -5.82 2.37 -5.28
N VAL A 131 -4.88 1.81 -4.53
CA VAL A 131 -4.74 0.37 -4.31
C VAL A 131 -4.79 0.15 -2.81
N GLU A 132 -5.75 -0.62 -2.32
CA GLU A 132 -5.95 -0.90 -0.89
C GLU A 132 -5.81 -2.39 -0.67
N TRP A 133 -5.26 -2.79 0.47
CA TRP A 133 -5.17 -4.20 0.82
C TRP A 133 -5.45 -4.44 2.30
N THR A 134 -5.89 -5.66 2.56
CA THR A 134 -6.03 -6.23 3.90
C THR A 134 -5.48 -7.65 3.90
N ALA A 135 -4.97 -8.09 5.05
CA ALA A 135 -4.51 -9.47 5.21
C ALA A 135 -5.69 -10.45 4.96
N ASN A 136 -5.38 -11.53 4.25
CA ASN A 136 -6.29 -12.65 3.99
C ASN A 136 -5.57 -13.97 4.25
N PRO A 137 -5.21 -14.26 5.52
CA PRO A 137 -4.30 -15.35 5.89
C PRO A 137 -4.77 -16.73 5.44
N GLU A 138 -6.08 -16.92 5.29
CA GLU A 138 -6.69 -18.20 4.88
C GLU A 138 -6.61 -18.45 3.36
N ALA A 139 -6.21 -17.47 2.56
CA ALA A 139 -6.16 -17.60 1.10
C ALA A 139 -5.03 -18.52 0.59
N GLN A 140 -4.06 -18.83 1.45
CA GLN A 140 -2.92 -19.69 1.14
C GLN A 140 -2.52 -20.47 2.40
N PRO A 141 -2.30 -21.80 2.34
CA PRO A 141 -1.77 -22.58 3.45
C PRO A 141 -0.46 -22.01 4.01
N GLU A 142 -0.27 -22.13 5.31
CA GLU A 142 1.00 -21.70 5.96
C GLU A 142 2.16 -22.58 5.49
N ILE A 143 3.33 -21.99 5.35
CA ILE A 143 4.55 -22.67 4.93
C ILE A 143 5.46 -22.82 6.15
N GLU A 144 5.95 -24.03 6.40
CA GLU A 144 6.87 -24.30 7.51
C GLU A 144 8.13 -23.42 7.42
N GLY A 145 8.51 -22.80 8.54
CA GLY A 145 9.66 -21.89 8.61
C GLY A 145 9.42 -20.48 8.08
N VAL A 146 8.23 -20.18 7.54
CA VAL A 146 7.82 -18.85 7.07
C VAL A 146 6.81 -18.24 8.04
N VAL A 147 7.05 -16.99 8.46
CA VAL A 147 6.15 -16.28 9.37
C VAL A 147 4.97 -15.71 8.59
N ARG A 148 3.75 -16.22 8.84
CA ARG A 148 2.52 -15.66 8.30
C ARG A 148 2.20 -14.32 8.99
N VAL A 149 2.15 -13.23 8.23
CA VAL A 149 1.76 -11.91 8.72
C VAL A 149 0.23 -11.80 8.72
N LYS A 150 -0.36 -11.76 9.92
CA LYS A 150 -1.81 -11.75 10.13
C LYS A 150 -2.42 -10.34 10.18
N LEU A 151 -1.62 -9.31 10.42
CA LEU A 151 -2.03 -7.91 10.35
C LEU A 151 -1.17 -7.19 9.33
N ASN A 152 -1.74 -6.88 8.20
CA ASN A 152 -1.16 -6.10 7.12
C ASN A 152 -2.28 -5.43 6.34
N GLU A 153 -2.51 -4.16 6.63
CA GLU A 153 -3.53 -3.32 6.01
C GLU A 153 -2.86 -2.06 5.50
N GLY A 154 -3.18 -1.65 4.30
CA GLY A 154 -2.56 -0.46 3.76
C GLY A 154 -3.14 0.02 2.44
N SER A 155 -2.48 1.03 1.89
CA SER A 155 -2.85 1.57 0.59
C SER A 155 -1.70 2.26 -0.11
N TRP A 156 -1.79 2.30 -1.44
CA TRP A 156 -1.16 3.27 -2.30
C TRP A 156 -2.21 4.30 -2.74
N LEU A 157 -1.96 5.57 -2.50
CA LEU A 157 -2.69 6.69 -3.10
C LEU A 157 -1.78 7.34 -4.14
N ILE A 158 -2.28 7.51 -5.36
CA ILE A 158 -1.51 7.89 -6.55
C ILE A 158 -2.19 9.11 -7.16
N GLU A 159 -1.61 10.28 -6.94
CA GLU A 159 -2.20 11.57 -7.26
C GLU A 159 -1.41 12.28 -8.35
N PRO A 160 -2.08 12.88 -9.35
CA PRO A 160 -1.40 13.60 -10.40
C PRO A 160 -0.76 14.89 -9.91
N LEU A 161 0.46 15.14 -10.36
CA LEU A 161 1.19 16.39 -10.21
C LEU A 161 1.55 16.97 -11.59
N GLN A 162 1.72 18.28 -11.66
CA GLN A 162 2.18 18.97 -12.87
C GLN A 162 1.39 18.59 -14.14
N GLY A 163 0.06 18.56 -14.04
CA GLY A 163 -0.81 18.19 -15.16
C GLY A 163 -0.70 16.73 -15.56
N GLY A 164 -0.43 15.83 -14.62
CA GLY A 164 -0.33 14.39 -14.84
C GLY A 164 1.02 13.88 -15.37
N ARG A 165 2.04 14.75 -15.46
CA ARG A 165 3.39 14.34 -15.87
C ARG A 165 4.20 13.71 -14.74
N ARG A 166 3.87 14.03 -13.49
CA ARG A 166 4.46 13.48 -12.27
C ARG A 166 3.37 12.97 -11.36
N THR A 167 3.76 12.21 -10.36
CA THR A 167 2.85 11.57 -9.41
C THR A 167 3.31 11.86 -7.99
N ARG A 168 2.38 12.28 -7.11
CA ARG A 168 2.54 12.11 -5.67
C ARG A 168 2.10 10.71 -5.29
N LEU A 169 3.01 9.95 -4.73
CA LEU A 169 2.78 8.59 -4.28
C LEU A 169 2.77 8.55 -2.76
N THR A 170 1.62 8.22 -2.17
CA THR A 170 1.49 8.05 -0.72
C THR A 170 1.25 6.58 -0.39
N TYR A 171 2.06 6.03 0.51
CA TYR A 171 1.98 4.69 1.05
C TYR A 171 1.49 4.74 2.48
N THR A 172 0.48 3.97 2.82
CA THR A 172 0.05 3.78 4.21
C THR A 172 0.12 2.31 4.56
N LEU A 173 0.53 2.01 5.80
CA LEU A 173 0.60 0.64 6.28
C LEU A 173 0.26 0.60 7.78
N LEU A 174 -0.59 -0.34 8.17
CA LEU A 174 -0.70 -0.86 9.52
C LEU A 174 -0.26 -2.31 9.49
N THR A 175 0.78 -2.65 10.23
CA THR A 175 1.30 -4.02 10.25
C THR A 175 1.77 -4.44 11.63
N ASN A 176 1.59 -5.73 11.89
CA ASN A 176 2.34 -6.45 12.90
C ASN A 176 3.10 -7.57 12.18
N PRO A 177 4.41 -7.42 11.98
CA PRO A 177 5.18 -8.35 11.17
C PRO A 177 5.32 -9.75 11.79
N GLY A 178 4.82 -9.95 13.02
CA GLY A 178 4.86 -11.23 13.73
C GLY A 178 6.28 -11.67 14.11
N GLY A 179 6.36 -12.72 14.94
CA GLY A 179 7.63 -13.27 15.41
C GLY A 179 8.40 -12.32 16.35
N LEU A 180 9.58 -12.78 16.80
CA LEU A 180 10.51 -11.95 17.58
C LEU A 180 11.35 -11.11 16.61
N ILE A 181 11.09 -9.81 16.57
CA ILE A 181 11.87 -8.89 15.74
C ILE A 181 12.68 -7.98 16.63
N PRO A 182 14.01 -7.99 16.52
CA PRO A 182 14.86 -7.05 17.21
C PRO A 182 14.55 -5.60 16.83
N VAL A 183 14.65 -4.66 17.78
CA VAL A 183 14.35 -3.23 17.57
C VAL A 183 15.14 -2.63 16.41
N PHE A 184 16.41 -3.04 16.22
CA PHE A 184 17.22 -2.54 15.11
C PHE A 184 16.65 -2.93 13.74
N VAL A 185 16.02 -4.12 13.61
CA VAL A 185 15.37 -4.56 12.36
C VAL A 185 14.11 -3.74 12.08
N VAL A 186 13.36 -3.39 13.12
CA VAL A 186 12.22 -2.48 13.00
C VAL A 186 12.67 -1.11 12.48
N ASN A 187 13.79 -0.60 12.99
CA ASN A 187 14.35 0.67 12.52
C ASN A 187 14.86 0.56 11.05
N MET A 188 15.48 -0.56 10.69
CA MET A 188 15.89 -0.82 9.29
C MET A 188 14.70 -0.79 8.32
N SER A 189 13.51 -1.23 8.72
CA SER A 189 12.35 -1.17 7.84
C SER A 189 12.02 0.26 7.42
N ASN A 190 12.15 1.22 8.33
CA ASN A 190 11.86 2.64 8.08
C ASN A 190 12.98 3.35 7.30
N THR A 191 14.24 3.00 7.56
CA THR A 191 15.41 3.72 7.03
C THR A 191 16.02 3.06 5.79
N ILE A 192 15.65 1.82 5.49
CA ILE A 192 16.18 1.05 4.35
C ILE A 192 15.05 0.47 3.50
N ALA A 193 14.19 -0.39 4.07
CA ALA A 193 13.24 -1.15 3.25
C ALA A 193 12.19 -0.28 2.56
N ILE A 194 11.61 0.72 3.26
CA ILE A 194 10.63 1.63 2.65
C ILE A 194 11.30 2.58 1.64
N PRO A 195 12.47 3.20 1.91
CA PRO A 195 13.21 3.93 0.90
C PRO A 195 13.55 3.10 -0.35
N GLU A 196 13.98 1.85 -0.19
CA GLU A 196 14.26 0.96 -1.33
C GLU A 196 12.97 0.62 -2.09
N LEU A 197 11.84 0.42 -1.40
CA LEU A 197 10.53 0.21 -2.02
C LEU A 197 10.15 1.40 -2.93
N PHE A 198 10.24 2.64 -2.41
CA PHE A 198 9.93 3.83 -3.20
C PHE A 198 10.90 4.01 -4.37
N LYS A 199 12.18 3.75 -4.16
CA LYS A 199 13.21 3.78 -5.22
C LYS A 199 12.89 2.77 -6.31
N ALA A 200 12.53 1.55 -5.97
CA ALA A 200 12.18 0.49 -6.91
C ALA A 200 10.95 0.87 -7.75
N VAL A 201 9.89 1.37 -7.11
CA VAL A 201 8.70 1.86 -7.82
C VAL A 201 9.04 3.02 -8.75
N ALA A 202 9.83 3.99 -8.29
CA ALA A 202 10.21 5.15 -9.09
C ALA A 202 11.05 4.76 -10.32
N LEU A 203 12.06 3.90 -10.14
CA LEU A 203 12.91 3.40 -11.24
C LEU A 203 12.08 2.62 -12.26
N ARG A 204 11.28 1.65 -11.80
CA ARG A 204 10.43 0.84 -12.68
C ARG A 204 9.40 1.68 -13.43
N SER A 205 8.85 2.72 -12.77
CA SER A 205 7.92 3.66 -13.43
C SER A 205 8.61 4.50 -14.49
N ALA A 206 9.83 4.95 -14.25
CA ALA A 206 10.61 5.69 -15.23
C ALA A 206 10.96 4.84 -16.46
N GLU A 207 11.37 3.58 -16.26
CA GLU A 207 11.64 2.63 -17.35
C GLU A 207 10.41 2.40 -18.22
N LYS A 208 9.24 2.12 -17.60
CA LYS A 208 7.97 1.91 -18.32
C LYS A 208 7.53 3.17 -19.06
N ALA A 209 7.61 4.35 -18.45
CA ALA A 209 7.26 5.61 -19.10
C ALA A 209 8.18 5.98 -20.27
N ALA A 210 9.43 5.51 -20.26
CA ALA A 210 10.35 5.70 -21.40
C ALA A 210 10.03 4.75 -22.56
N ALA A 211 9.54 3.55 -22.28
CA ALA A 211 9.19 2.54 -23.30
C ALA A 211 7.85 2.83 -24.01
N GLU A 212 7.00 3.71 -23.45
CA GLU A 212 5.71 4.12 -24.03
C GLU A 212 5.82 5.37 -24.95
N LYS A 213 7.01 5.95 -25.12
CA LYS A 213 7.31 7.11 -25.99
C LYS A 213 7.79 6.67 -27.36
#